data_4182a59c1125d4f742ae0e5ad183a6fa
#
_entry.id   4182a59c1125d4f742ae0e5ad183a6fa
#
_cell.length_a   1.000
_cell.length_b   1.000
_cell.length_c   1.000
_cell.angle_alpha   90.00
_cell.angle_beta   90.00
_cell.angle_gamma   90.00
#
_symmetry.space_group_name_H-M   'P 1'
#
loop_
_entity.id
_entity.type
_entity.pdbx_description
1 polymer ?
#
loop_
_entity_poly.entity_id
_entity_poly.type
_entity_poly.pdbx_seq_one_letter_code
_entity_poly.pdbx_strand_id
1 'polypeptide(L)'
;NSGGPIINNSKLVGIAMSVRKESENIGYIVPPPVIKHFLKDYEDARYDGFPNLGIWHQPIKGKLLPEYFGLNPKEGGVLLTGVEYGSSAFGLLHENDIILSIDNVSIARDGSIGLNENLRVDFEYLIDTHFINEKIKIKIIRNKKRISIELPLKKFVQFTPDEHSV
;
A
#
# COMPACT_ATOMS: atom_id res chain seq x y z
N ASN A 1 20.99 5.36 -15.24
CA ASN A 1 21.33 6.53 -14.43
C ASN A 1 20.29 6.70 -13.34
N SER A 2 20.55 6.13 -12.17
CA SER A 2 19.71 6.35 -10.98
C SER A 2 19.75 7.85 -10.60
N GLY A 3 18.60 8.41 -10.25
CA GLY A 3 18.45 9.84 -9.91
C GLY A 3 18.20 10.78 -11.10
N GLY A 4 18.28 10.29 -12.34
CA GLY A 4 17.98 11.10 -13.53
C GLY A 4 16.46 11.33 -13.73
N PRO A 5 16.03 12.54 -14.18
CA PRO A 5 14.62 12.79 -14.47
C PRO A 5 14.19 12.05 -15.76
N ILE A 6 12.99 11.46 -15.71
CA ILE A 6 12.32 10.91 -16.88
C ILE A 6 11.27 11.92 -17.34
N ILE A 7 11.44 12.42 -18.56
CA ILE A 7 10.60 13.46 -19.14
C ILE A 7 9.86 12.91 -20.35
N ASN A 8 8.56 13.17 -20.41
CA ASN A 8 7.71 12.90 -21.57
C ASN A 8 6.86 14.15 -21.87
N ASN A 9 6.89 14.62 -23.11
CA ASN A 9 6.17 15.82 -23.54
C ASN A 9 6.39 17.02 -22.59
N SER A 10 7.66 17.30 -22.25
CA SER A 10 8.09 18.39 -21.35
C SER A 10 7.52 18.29 -19.93
N LYS A 11 7.00 17.13 -19.52
CA LYS A 11 6.50 16.87 -18.16
C LYS A 11 7.36 15.82 -17.48
N LEU A 12 7.63 16.03 -16.19
CA LEU A 12 8.30 15.03 -15.37
C LEU A 12 7.35 13.82 -15.16
N VAL A 13 7.77 12.67 -15.64
CA VAL A 13 7.06 11.38 -15.47
C VAL A 13 7.55 10.63 -14.23
N GLY A 14 8.77 10.89 -13.82
CA GLY A 14 9.37 10.31 -12.63
C GLY A 14 10.87 10.50 -12.57
N ILE A 15 11.47 9.93 -11.54
CA ILE A 15 12.93 9.88 -11.37
C ILE A 15 13.36 8.43 -11.54
N ALA A 16 14.37 8.19 -12.37
CA ALA A 16 14.94 6.87 -12.59
C ALA A 16 15.49 6.31 -11.28
N MET A 17 15.06 5.11 -10.93
CA MET A 17 15.55 4.35 -9.79
C MET A 17 16.29 3.11 -10.32
N SER A 18 16.86 2.32 -9.46
CA SER A 18 17.66 1.13 -9.80
C SER A 18 17.02 0.22 -10.87
N VAL A 19 17.88 -0.46 -11.62
CA VAL A 19 17.51 -1.58 -12.49
C VAL A 19 17.85 -2.87 -11.77
N ARG A 20 16.94 -3.85 -11.72
CA ARG A 20 17.27 -5.20 -11.23
C ARG A 20 18.29 -5.83 -12.16
N LYS A 21 19.48 -6.20 -11.61
CA LYS A 21 20.56 -6.86 -12.37
C LYS A 21 20.15 -8.22 -12.96
N GLU A 22 19.13 -8.85 -12.42
CA GLU A 22 18.65 -10.18 -12.80
C GLU A 22 17.52 -10.16 -13.84
N SER A 23 17.03 -8.98 -14.22
CA SER A 23 15.94 -8.85 -15.19
C SER A 23 16.37 -7.88 -16.28
N GLU A 24 16.63 -8.40 -17.46
CA GLU A 24 16.91 -7.58 -18.63
C GLU A 24 15.70 -6.66 -18.95
N ASN A 25 15.97 -5.38 -19.15
CA ASN A 25 14.99 -4.38 -19.60
C ASN A 25 13.87 -3.96 -18.62
N ILE A 26 14.01 -4.18 -17.29
CA ILE A 26 13.08 -3.62 -16.31
C ILE A 26 13.72 -2.46 -15.57
N GLY A 27 13.18 -1.25 -15.76
CA GLY A 27 13.54 -0.04 -15.04
C GLY A 27 12.42 0.35 -14.07
N TYR A 28 12.79 0.80 -12.88
CA TYR A 28 11.87 1.36 -11.91
C TYR A 28 11.97 2.88 -11.88
N ILE A 29 10.85 3.54 -11.64
CA ILE A 29 10.80 4.99 -11.48
C ILE A 29 10.13 5.35 -10.16
N VAL A 30 10.57 6.42 -9.53
CA VAL A 30 9.83 7.09 -8.46
C VAL A 30 8.80 7.99 -9.12
N PRO A 31 7.49 7.74 -8.98
CA PRO A 31 6.46 8.48 -9.69
C PRO A 31 6.22 9.88 -9.07
N PRO A 32 5.65 10.83 -9.83
CA PRO A 32 5.44 12.20 -9.36
C PRO A 32 4.66 12.35 -8.05
N PRO A 33 3.64 11.52 -7.74
CA PRO A 33 2.97 11.61 -6.43
C PRO A 33 3.89 11.37 -5.24
N VAL A 34 4.78 10.38 -5.33
CA VAL A 34 5.77 10.08 -4.29
C VAL A 34 6.77 11.23 -4.14
N ILE A 35 7.22 11.81 -5.25
CA ILE A 35 8.11 12.98 -5.24
C ILE A 35 7.42 14.17 -4.56
N LYS A 36 6.15 14.42 -4.90
CA LYS A 36 5.36 15.50 -4.30
C LYS A 36 5.14 15.30 -2.81
N HIS A 37 4.86 14.06 -2.40
CA HIS A 37 4.73 13.71 -0.98
C HIS A 37 6.02 14.05 -0.24
N PHE A 38 7.17 13.57 -0.73
CA PHE A 38 8.47 13.84 -0.12
C PHE A 38 8.75 15.34 0.02
N LEU A 39 8.52 16.12 -1.05
CA LEU A 39 8.75 17.57 -1.03
C LEU A 39 7.84 18.27 -0.03
N LYS A 40 6.58 17.85 0.06
CA LYS A 40 5.62 18.41 1.00
C LYS A 40 5.92 18.02 2.45
N ASP A 41 6.36 16.78 2.67
CA ASP A 41 6.79 16.30 3.98
C ASP A 41 8.00 17.10 4.52
N TYR A 42 8.86 17.57 3.61
CA TYR A 42 10.08 18.31 3.95
C TYR A 42 9.89 19.83 4.00
N GLU A 43 8.68 20.38 3.79
CA GLU A 43 8.42 21.83 3.80
C GLU A 43 8.77 22.51 5.14
N ASP A 44 8.69 21.80 6.25
CA ASP A 44 9.08 22.28 7.59
C ASP A 44 10.54 21.96 7.96
N ALA A 45 11.35 21.53 6.98
CA ALA A 45 12.73 21.06 7.14
C ALA A 45 12.89 19.81 8.01
N ARG A 46 11.81 19.05 8.20
CA ARG A 46 11.81 17.77 8.90
C ARG A 46 11.26 16.68 7.99
N TYR A 47 11.95 15.56 7.91
CA TYR A 47 11.49 14.39 7.19
C TYR A 47 10.82 13.37 8.12
N ASP A 48 9.50 13.29 8.10
CA ASP A 48 8.75 12.31 8.87
C ASP A 48 8.68 10.95 8.16
N GLY A 49 8.64 10.94 6.84
CA GLY A 49 8.68 9.77 5.97
C GLY A 49 7.30 9.29 5.52
N PHE A 50 7.25 8.07 5.00
CA PHE A 50 6.02 7.46 4.53
C PHE A 50 5.38 6.61 5.61
N PRO A 51 4.05 6.66 5.76
CA PRO A 51 3.34 5.74 6.64
C PRO A 51 3.36 4.32 6.08
N ASN A 52 3.17 3.34 6.96
CA ASN A 52 3.05 1.95 6.58
C ASN A 52 1.95 1.28 7.41
N LEU A 53 1.16 0.42 6.78
CA LEU A 53 0.16 -0.38 7.48
C LEU A 53 0.80 -1.45 8.35
N GLY A 54 1.91 -2.05 7.92
CA GLY A 54 2.56 -3.18 8.56
C GLY A 54 1.68 -4.42 8.53
N ILE A 55 1.27 -4.81 7.33
CA ILE A 55 0.43 -5.99 7.09
C ILE A 55 1.06 -6.91 6.06
N TRP A 56 0.83 -8.20 6.23
CA TRP A 56 1.03 -9.17 5.16
C TRP A 56 -0.31 -9.59 4.61
N HIS A 57 -0.41 -9.69 3.30
CA HIS A 57 -1.65 -10.03 2.63
C HIS A 57 -1.43 -10.95 1.44
N GLN A 58 -2.49 -11.59 1.01
CA GLN A 58 -2.49 -12.40 -0.20
C GLN A 58 -3.73 -12.15 -1.06
N PRO A 59 -3.62 -12.30 -2.39
CA PRO A 59 -4.75 -12.28 -3.30
C PRO A 59 -5.79 -13.34 -2.99
N ILE A 60 -7.06 -13.02 -3.19
CA ILE A 60 -8.17 -13.96 -3.01
C ILE A 60 -8.46 -14.64 -4.35
N LYS A 61 -7.99 -15.88 -4.49
CA LYS A 61 -8.14 -16.67 -5.73
C LYS A 61 -9.23 -17.74 -5.60
N GLY A 62 -9.75 -18.16 -6.75
CA GLY A 62 -10.74 -19.23 -6.85
C GLY A 62 -12.15 -18.84 -6.37
N LYS A 63 -12.99 -19.84 -6.09
CA LYS A 63 -14.39 -19.67 -5.68
C LYS A 63 -14.62 -19.98 -4.21
N LEU A 64 -13.90 -20.94 -3.65
CA LEU A 64 -14.12 -21.44 -2.29
C LEU A 64 -13.70 -20.42 -1.22
N LEU A 65 -12.57 -19.75 -1.42
CA LEU A 65 -12.05 -18.80 -0.44
C LEU A 65 -12.96 -17.58 -0.25
N PRO A 66 -13.44 -16.90 -1.33
CA PRO A 66 -14.43 -15.85 -1.19
C PRO A 66 -15.71 -16.29 -0.45
N GLU A 67 -16.24 -17.44 -0.79
CA GLU A 67 -17.46 -17.99 -0.18
C GLU A 67 -17.25 -18.28 1.31
N TYR A 68 -16.12 -18.88 1.68
CA TYR A 68 -15.77 -19.15 3.07
C TYR A 68 -15.77 -17.87 3.92
N PHE A 69 -15.21 -16.79 3.42
CA PHE A 69 -15.15 -15.50 4.12
C PHE A 69 -16.42 -14.65 3.96
N GLY A 70 -17.38 -15.07 3.16
CA GLY A 70 -18.64 -14.35 2.96
C GLY A 70 -18.52 -13.13 2.03
N LEU A 71 -17.59 -13.17 1.05
CA LEU A 71 -17.56 -12.19 -0.02
C LEU A 71 -18.68 -12.48 -1.03
N ASN A 72 -19.29 -11.42 -1.55
CA ASN A 72 -20.18 -11.56 -2.69
C ASN A 72 -19.36 -11.81 -3.98
N PRO A 73 -19.93 -12.44 -5.01
CA PRO A 73 -19.21 -12.79 -6.24
C PRO A 73 -18.51 -11.61 -6.93
N LYS A 74 -19.08 -10.40 -6.82
CA LYS A 74 -18.55 -9.17 -7.43
C LYS A 74 -17.62 -8.38 -6.52
N GLU A 75 -17.51 -8.76 -5.24
CA GLU A 75 -16.61 -8.07 -4.30
C GLU A 75 -15.15 -8.48 -4.53
N GLY A 76 -14.29 -7.50 -4.42
CA GLY A 76 -12.85 -7.65 -4.35
C GLY A 76 -12.35 -7.77 -2.92
N GLY A 77 -11.08 -7.48 -2.74
CA GLY A 77 -10.40 -7.44 -1.46
C GLY A 77 -9.20 -8.37 -1.38
N VAL A 78 -8.39 -8.17 -0.35
CA VAL A 78 -7.21 -8.99 -0.04
C VAL A 78 -7.35 -9.61 1.33
N LEU A 79 -6.87 -10.84 1.48
CA LEU A 79 -6.88 -11.56 2.75
C LEU A 79 -5.63 -11.19 3.56
N LEU A 80 -5.81 -10.72 4.78
CA LEU A 80 -4.71 -10.52 5.72
C LEU A 80 -4.18 -11.86 6.22
N THR A 81 -2.86 -12.03 6.10
CA THR A 81 -2.13 -13.20 6.59
C THR A 81 -1.28 -12.90 7.81
N GLY A 82 -1.13 -11.63 8.16
CA GLY A 82 -0.45 -11.20 9.37
C GLY A 82 -0.49 -9.70 9.56
N VAL A 83 -0.21 -9.26 10.79
CA VAL A 83 -0.08 -7.85 11.19
C VAL A 83 1.17 -7.70 12.02
N GLU A 84 1.99 -6.73 11.65
CA GLU A 84 3.26 -6.48 12.30
C GLU A 84 3.09 -5.76 13.64
N TYR A 85 3.88 -6.17 14.63
CA TYR A 85 3.84 -5.57 15.96
C TYR A 85 4.20 -4.08 15.92
N GLY A 86 3.40 -3.25 16.59
CA GLY A 86 3.63 -1.81 16.68
C GLY A 86 3.31 -1.01 15.41
N SER A 87 2.87 -1.67 14.34
CA SER A 87 2.46 -1.02 13.08
C SER A 87 1.19 -0.19 13.21
N SER A 88 0.82 0.52 12.14
CA SER A 88 -0.46 1.24 12.06
C SER A 88 -1.67 0.32 12.25
N ALA A 89 -1.61 -0.89 11.71
CA ALA A 89 -2.69 -1.87 11.77
C ALA A 89 -2.75 -2.63 13.11
N PHE A 90 -1.67 -2.60 13.91
CA PHE A 90 -1.58 -3.41 15.11
C PHE A 90 -2.69 -3.12 16.13
N GLY A 91 -3.39 -4.17 16.56
CA GLY A 91 -4.53 -4.10 17.48
C GLY A 91 -5.86 -3.66 16.86
N LEU A 92 -5.85 -3.23 15.58
CA LEU A 92 -7.06 -2.82 14.85
C LEU A 92 -7.44 -3.83 13.76
N LEU A 93 -6.47 -4.29 12.99
CA LEU A 93 -6.64 -5.35 12.00
C LEU A 93 -6.10 -6.67 12.56
N HIS A 94 -6.64 -7.78 12.07
CA HIS A 94 -6.26 -9.12 12.51
C HIS A 94 -6.05 -10.03 11.31
N GLU A 95 -5.29 -11.08 11.52
CA GLU A 95 -5.19 -12.19 10.57
C GLU A 95 -6.60 -12.74 10.24
N ASN A 96 -6.81 -13.11 9.00
CA ASN A 96 -8.08 -13.52 8.41
C ASN A 96 -9.13 -12.40 8.23
N ASP A 97 -8.79 -11.15 8.43
CA ASP A 97 -9.58 -10.03 7.91
C ASP A 97 -9.45 -9.97 6.38
N ILE A 98 -10.50 -9.54 5.71
CA ILE A 98 -10.43 -9.18 4.30
C ILE A 98 -10.57 -7.68 4.17
N ILE A 99 -9.57 -7.00 3.64
CA ILE A 99 -9.65 -5.57 3.34
C ILE A 99 -10.39 -5.40 2.01
N LEU A 100 -11.55 -4.73 2.06
CA LEU A 100 -12.40 -4.48 0.90
C LEU A 100 -12.09 -3.14 0.22
N SER A 101 -11.84 -2.11 1.02
CA SER A 101 -11.57 -0.75 0.52
C SER A 101 -10.82 0.08 1.54
N ILE A 102 -10.08 1.07 1.04
CA ILE A 102 -9.43 2.13 1.82
C ILE A 102 -9.96 3.47 1.27
N ASP A 103 -10.45 4.35 2.15
CA ASP A 103 -11.02 5.67 1.82
C ASP A 103 -12.03 5.62 0.66
N ASN A 104 -12.89 4.59 0.68
CA ASN A 104 -13.90 4.27 -0.33
C ASN A 104 -13.35 3.81 -1.69
N VAL A 105 -12.04 3.68 -1.86
CA VAL A 105 -11.44 3.04 -3.04
C VAL A 105 -11.48 1.53 -2.87
N SER A 106 -12.21 0.84 -3.72
CA SER A 106 -12.34 -0.62 -3.67
C SER A 106 -11.09 -1.32 -4.16
N ILE A 107 -10.67 -2.36 -3.43
CA ILE A 107 -9.51 -3.18 -3.77
C ILE A 107 -9.98 -4.40 -4.54
N ALA A 108 -9.34 -4.72 -5.65
CA ALA A 108 -9.62 -5.93 -6.40
C ALA A 108 -9.04 -7.18 -5.70
N ARG A 109 -9.42 -8.38 -6.17
CA ARG A 109 -8.98 -9.65 -5.55
C ARG A 109 -7.49 -9.92 -5.70
N ASP A 110 -6.84 -9.27 -6.64
CA ASP A 110 -5.39 -9.34 -6.88
C ASP A 110 -4.59 -8.30 -6.09
N GLY A 111 -5.26 -7.47 -5.28
CA GLY A 111 -4.66 -6.39 -4.51
C GLY A 111 -4.56 -5.07 -5.26
N SER A 112 -4.98 -5.02 -6.52
CA SER A 112 -4.87 -3.79 -7.30
C SER A 112 -6.07 -2.87 -7.12
N ILE A 113 -5.83 -1.57 -7.34
CA ILE A 113 -6.84 -0.52 -7.46
C ILE A 113 -6.73 0.14 -8.84
N GLY A 114 -7.83 0.68 -9.35
CA GLY A 114 -7.83 1.47 -10.58
C GLY A 114 -7.57 2.94 -10.27
N LEU A 115 -6.52 3.52 -10.85
CA LEU A 115 -6.29 4.97 -10.83
C LEU A 115 -7.02 5.68 -11.97
N ASN A 116 -7.14 5.01 -13.11
CA ASN A 116 -7.93 5.41 -14.27
C ASN A 116 -8.29 4.17 -15.10
N GLU A 117 -8.94 4.35 -16.26
CA GLU A 117 -9.41 3.25 -17.12
C GLU A 117 -8.30 2.28 -17.55
N ASN A 118 -7.06 2.76 -17.67
CA ASN A 118 -5.94 1.99 -18.23
C ASN A 118 -4.81 1.71 -17.23
N LEU A 119 -4.89 2.23 -16.00
CA LEU A 119 -3.81 2.13 -15.03
C LEU A 119 -4.32 1.52 -13.72
N ARG A 120 -3.72 0.40 -13.38
CA ARG A 120 -3.91 -0.25 -12.07
C ARG A 120 -2.59 -0.26 -11.32
N VAL A 121 -2.67 -0.07 -10.01
CA VAL A 121 -1.52 -0.11 -9.10
C VAL A 121 -1.89 -0.93 -7.88
N ASP A 122 -0.90 -1.30 -7.08
CA ASP A 122 -1.13 -1.92 -5.79
C ASP A 122 -1.89 -0.97 -4.85
N PHE A 123 -2.75 -1.51 -3.99
CA PHE A 123 -3.56 -0.70 -3.05
C PHE A 123 -2.71 0.03 -2.01
N GLU A 124 -1.49 -0.41 -1.75
CA GLU A 124 -0.54 0.27 -0.85
C GLU A 124 -0.22 1.68 -1.33
N TYR A 125 -0.35 1.94 -2.64
CA TYR A 125 -0.26 3.29 -3.18
C TYR A 125 -1.18 4.29 -2.48
N LEU A 126 -2.36 3.87 -2.01
CA LEU A 126 -3.25 4.76 -1.23
C LEU A 126 -2.60 5.19 0.07
N ILE A 127 -1.83 4.31 0.71
CA ILE A 127 -1.11 4.61 1.95
C ILE A 127 0.02 5.60 1.68
N ASP A 128 0.77 5.40 0.59
CA ASP A 128 1.88 6.27 0.18
C ASP A 128 1.44 7.71 -0.17
N THR A 129 0.15 7.93 -0.41
CA THR A 129 -0.40 9.27 -0.66
C THR A 129 -0.78 10.03 0.61
N HIS A 130 -0.79 9.38 1.77
CA HIS A 130 -1.11 9.96 3.06
C HIS A 130 0.15 10.33 3.85
N PHE A 131 -0.02 11.22 4.84
CA PHE A 131 1.04 11.60 5.77
C PHE A 131 0.92 10.84 7.11
N ILE A 132 2.03 10.79 7.82
CA ILE A 132 2.06 10.24 9.19
C ILE A 132 1.11 11.04 10.09
N ASN A 133 0.40 10.35 10.98
CA ASN A 133 -0.68 10.83 11.84
C ASN A 133 -2.02 11.13 11.14
N GLU A 134 -2.10 11.03 9.82
CA GLU A 134 -3.41 11.04 9.16
C GLU A 134 -4.19 9.76 9.50
N LYS A 135 -5.50 9.82 9.32
CA LYS A 135 -6.39 8.69 9.55
C LYS A 135 -7.01 8.26 8.24
N ILE A 136 -7.04 6.96 8.01
CA ILE A 136 -7.70 6.34 6.88
C ILE A 136 -8.89 5.52 7.35
N LYS A 137 -9.88 5.37 6.48
CA LYS A 137 -11.05 4.56 6.72
C LYS A 137 -10.96 3.25 5.96
N ILE A 138 -10.85 2.14 6.67
CA ILE A 138 -10.76 0.82 6.07
C ILE A 138 -12.08 0.07 6.26
N LYS A 139 -12.63 -0.49 5.17
CA LYS A 139 -13.75 -1.44 5.25
C LYS A 139 -13.21 -2.85 5.15
N ILE A 140 -13.59 -3.69 6.10
CA ILE A 140 -13.15 -5.08 6.17
C ILE A 140 -14.32 -6.05 6.28
N ILE A 141 -14.05 -7.33 6.01
CA ILE A 141 -14.85 -8.44 6.49
C ILE A 141 -14.08 -9.13 7.60
N ARG A 142 -14.69 -9.25 8.76
CA ARG A 142 -14.22 -10.03 9.91
C ARG A 142 -15.34 -10.94 10.37
N ASN A 143 -15.10 -12.25 10.46
CA ASN A 143 -16.11 -13.24 10.84
C ASN A 143 -17.41 -13.09 10.02
N LYS A 144 -17.29 -12.93 8.71
CA LYS A 144 -18.38 -12.71 7.74
C LYS A 144 -19.19 -11.42 7.95
N LYS A 145 -18.79 -10.55 8.88
CA LYS A 145 -19.42 -9.24 9.13
C LYS A 145 -18.60 -8.12 8.50
N ARG A 146 -19.29 -7.17 7.88
CA ARG A 146 -18.65 -5.97 7.32
C ARG A 146 -18.48 -4.93 8.40
N ILE A 147 -17.26 -4.47 8.60
CA ILE A 147 -16.87 -3.52 9.64
C ILE A 147 -16.12 -2.37 8.97
N SER A 148 -16.32 -1.16 9.45
CA SER A 148 -15.54 0.01 9.08
C SER A 148 -14.66 0.42 10.26
N ILE A 149 -13.37 0.55 10.01
CA ILE A 149 -12.35 0.89 11.00
C ILE A 149 -11.70 2.20 10.57
N GLU A 150 -11.54 3.13 11.49
CA GLU A 150 -10.69 4.31 11.31
C GLU A 150 -9.32 3.99 11.91
N LEU A 151 -8.28 4.08 11.09
CA LEU A 151 -6.93 3.65 11.41
C LEU A 151 -5.97 4.84 11.32
N PRO A 152 -5.29 5.22 12.40
CA PRO A 152 -4.25 6.24 12.37
C PRO A 152 -2.98 5.67 11.74
N LEU A 153 -2.43 6.41 10.78
CA LEU A 153 -1.20 6.04 10.11
C LEU A 153 0.01 6.42 10.94
N LYS A 154 0.94 5.49 11.10
CA LYS A 154 2.16 5.64 11.89
C LYS A 154 3.39 5.46 11.00
N LYS A 155 4.50 6.02 11.45
CA LYS A 155 5.81 5.68 10.91
C LYS A 155 6.11 4.22 11.19
N PHE A 156 6.66 3.53 10.20
CA PHE A 156 7.19 2.18 10.42
C PHE A 156 8.40 2.24 11.37
N VAL A 157 8.37 1.43 12.40
CA VAL A 157 9.49 1.27 13.34
C VAL A 157 9.97 -0.16 13.23
N GLN A 158 11.17 -0.33 12.70
CA GLN A 158 11.83 -1.62 12.64
C GLN A 158 12.39 -1.94 14.03
N PHE A 159 11.86 -2.97 14.68
CA PHE A 159 12.29 -3.38 16.02
C PHE A 159 13.48 -4.35 16.00
N THR A 160 13.70 -5.01 14.87
CA THR A 160 14.84 -5.92 14.68
C THR A 160 15.81 -5.31 13.68
N PRO A 161 17.12 -5.23 13.98
CA PRO A 161 18.12 -4.79 13.00
C PRO A 161 18.12 -5.73 11.78
N ASP A 162 18.39 -5.17 10.59
CA ASP A 162 18.70 -6.00 9.42
C ASP A 162 19.96 -6.84 9.72
N GLU A 163 19.94 -8.12 9.35
CA GLU A 163 21.05 -9.09 9.60
C GLU A 163 22.39 -8.71 8.97
N HIS A 164 22.50 -7.56 8.31
CA HIS A 164 23.66 -7.15 7.52
C HIS A 164 24.41 -5.94 8.07
N SER A 165 24.29 -5.65 9.36
CA SER A 165 25.14 -4.66 10.03
C SER A 165 26.31 -5.33 10.72
N VAL A 166 27.19 -6.00 9.95
CA VAL A 166 28.52 -6.46 10.41
C VAL A 166 29.57 -5.79 9.54
#